data_3762cc72174c71085fbd08592dec71f1
#
_entry.id   3762cc72174c71085fbd08592dec71f1
#
_cell.length_a   1.000
_cell.length_b   1.000
_cell.length_c   1.000
_cell.angle_alpha   90.00
_cell.angle_beta   90.00
_cell.angle_gamma   90.00
#
_symmetry.space_group_name_H-M   'P 1'
#
loop_
_entity.id
_entity.type
_entity.pdbx_description
1 polymer ?
#
loop_
_entity_poly.entity_id
_entity_poly.type
_entity_poly.pdbx_seq_one_letter_code
_entity_poly.pdbx_strand_id
1 'polypeptide(L)'
;MPEVDPSWSPDGRRLAFGSSPGFESSGSSNAVIRIVELSTGQVTTLPDSQGLFSPRWSPDGRYIAAISFDSRRLLVFDMADNRWTELAHSDTENVGYESWSADSRSVSYQHGAEMRRIRVGDRRSEVVASIKDLDLASGPLGQWIGWTPDGWPMVLLDAGTHDIYALDWDAR
;
A
#
# COMPACT_ATOMS: atom_id res chain seq x y z
N MET A 1 -18.77 -3.04 5.64
CA MET A 1 -17.31 -2.94 5.80
C MET A 1 -16.91 -1.59 5.29
N PRO A 2 -16.06 -0.85 6.01
CA PRO A 2 -15.52 0.39 5.48
C PRO A 2 -14.64 0.10 4.25
N GLU A 3 -14.75 0.95 3.25
CA GLU A 3 -13.96 0.92 2.03
C GLU A 3 -12.77 1.86 2.21
N VAL A 4 -11.58 1.39 1.85
CA VAL A 4 -10.33 2.07 2.14
C VAL A 4 -9.39 2.07 0.94
N ASP A 5 -8.39 2.96 0.96
CA ASP A 5 -7.29 3.04 0.02
C ASP A 5 -7.72 3.11 -1.47
N PRO A 6 -8.51 4.10 -1.87
CA PRO A 6 -8.95 4.21 -3.25
C PRO A 6 -7.81 4.55 -4.20
N SER A 7 -7.83 3.92 -5.38
CA SER A 7 -6.89 4.18 -6.48
C SER A 7 -7.65 4.38 -7.78
N TRP A 8 -7.38 5.51 -8.47
CA TRP A 8 -8.00 5.84 -9.74
C TRP A 8 -7.38 5.07 -10.90
N SER A 9 -8.22 4.58 -11.82
CA SER A 9 -7.72 4.19 -13.13
C SER A 9 -7.18 5.40 -13.87
N PRO A 10 -6.14 5.25 -14.72
CA PRO A 10 -5.49 6.40 -15.39
C PRO A 10 -6.42 7.15 -16.35
N ASP A 11 -7.48 6.51 -16.83
CA ASP A 11 -8.52 7.14 -17.67
C ASP A 11 -9.58 7.89 -16.84
N GLY A 12 -9.51 7.84 -15.51
CA GLY A 12 -10.43 8.49 -14.58
C GLY A 12 -11.85 7.90 -14.56
N ARG A 13 -12.08 6.74 -15.17
CA ARG A 13 -13.43 6.14 -15.29
C ARG A 13 -13.75 5.15 -14.19
N ARG A 14 -12.74 4.59 -13.56
CA ARG A 14 -12.89 3.55 -12.53
C ARG A 14 -12.11 3.88 -11.27
N LEU A 15 -12.60 3.37 -10.17
CA LEU A 15 -11.94 3.47 -8.88
C LEU A 15 -11.79 2.06 -8.32
N ALA A 16 -10.56 1.63 -8.04
CA ALA A 16 -10.28 0.43 -7.27
C ALA A 16 -10.18 0.79 -5.79
N PHE A 17 -10.70 -0.05 -4.91
CA PHE A 17 -10.65 0.15 -3.46
C PHE A 17 -10.62 -1.19 -2.74
N GLY A 18 -10.03 -1.19 -1.55
CA GLY A 18 -10.05 -2.34 -0.65
C GLY A 18 -11.25 -2.28 0.28
N SER A 19 -11.75 -3.43 0.72
CA SER A 19 -12.62 -3.51 1.88
C SER A 19 -11.80 -3.92 3.09
N SER A 20 -11.86 -3.14 4.17
CA SER A 20 -11.25 -3.52 5.44
C SER A 20 -12.33 -4.14 6.33
N PRO A 21 -12.17 -5.37 6.82
CA PRO A 21 -12.90 -5.79 8.00
C PRO A 21 -12.43 -4.86 9.14
N GLY A 22 -13.31 -4.04 9.70
CA GLY A 22 -12.96 -3.04 10.72
C GLY A 22 -11.99 -3.60 11.76
N PHE A 23 -11.26 -2.71 12.45
CA PHE A 23 -10.25 -3.04 13.48
C PHE A 23 -10.74 -4.03 14.57
N GLU A 24 -12.03 -4.32 14.63
CA GLU A 24 -12.65 -5.21 15.63
C GLU A 24 -12.82 -6.66 15.17
N SER A 25 -12.61 -6.97 13.90
CA SER A 25 -12.75 -8.36 13.41
C SER A 25 -11.38 -8.99 13.18
N SER A 26 -11.00 -9.87 14.06
CA SER A 26 -9.78 -10.71 14.02
C SER A 26 -9.78 -11.74 12.86
N GLY A 27 -10.31 -11.39 11.69
CA GLY A 27 -10.39 -12.28 10.53
C GLY A 27 -10.06 -11.56 9.22
N SER A 28 -8.80 -11.64 8.80
CA SER A 28 -8.28 -11.16 7.53
C SER A 28 -8.94 -11.77 6.27
N SER A 29 -9.80 -12.76 6.43
CA SER A 29 -10.34 -13.58 5.33
C SER A 29 -11.36 -12.87 4.42
N ASN A 30 -11.87 -11.72 4.84
CA ASN A 30 -12.95 -11.04 4.11
C ASN A 30 -12.50 -9.77 3.37
N ALA A 31 -11.21 -9.39 3.43
CA ALA A 31 -10.68 -8.32 2.61
C ALA A 31 -10.74 -8.73 1.13
N VAL A 32 -11.26 -7.86 0.28
CA VAL A 32 -11.29 -8.04 -1.17
C VAL A 32 -11.09 -6.71 -1.87
N ILE A 33 -10.61 -6.75 -3.09
CA ILE A 33 -10.49 -5.57 -3.94
C ILE A 33 -11.72 -5.49 -4.84
N ARG A 34 -12.31 -4.30 -4.90
CA ARG A 34 -13.47 -3.97 -5.73
C ARG A 34 -13.12 -2.85 -6.68
N ILE A 35 -13.81 -2.84 -7.80
CA ILE A 35 -13.73 -1.78 -8.79
C ILE A 35 -15.13 -1.24 -9.03
N VAL A 36 -15.29 0.08 -8.97
CA VAL A 36 -16.51 0.77 -9.37
C VAL A 36 -16.31 1.46 -10.72
N GLU A 37 -17.24 1.25 -11.64
CA GLU A 37 -17.38 2.04 -12.88
C GLU A 37 -18.17 3.30 -12.56
N LEU A 38 -17.54 4.47 -12.67
CA LEU A 38 -18.12 5.73 -12.20
C LEU A 38 -19.34 6.20 -13.00
N SER A 39 -19.39 5.85 -14.29
CA SER A 39 -20.50 6.24 -15.17
C SER A 39 -21.80 5.52 -14.84
N THR A 40 -21.71 4.29 -14.33
CA THR A 40 -22.87 3.41 -14.06
C THR A 40 -23.10 3.15 -12.57
N GLY A 41 -22.09 3.41 -11.74
CA GLY A 41 -22.09 2.99 -10.33
C GLY A 41 -21.96 1.48 -10.11
N GLN A 42 -21.71 0.71 -11.18
CA GLN A 42 -21.57 -0.73 -11.07
C GLN A 42 -20.30 -1.09 -10.32
N VAL A 43 -20.43 -1.92 -9.28
CA VAL A 43 -19.32 -2.42 -8.46
C VAL A 43 -19.08 -3.89 -8.81
N THR A 44 -17.83 -4.23 -9.10
CA THR A 44 -17.38 -5.62 -9.34
C THR A 44 -16.25 -5.98 -8.38
N THR A 45 -16.21 -7.24 -7.93
CA THR A 45 -15.08 -7.75 -7.14
C THR A 45 -14.01 -8.27 -8.09
N LEU A 46 -12.76 -7.90 -7.84
CA LEU A 46 -11.63 -8.41 -8.60
C LEU A 46 -11.45 -9.91 -8.29
N PRO A 47 -11.37 -10.80 -9.29
CA PRO A 47 -11.28 -12.23 -9.05
C PRO A 47 -10.02 -12.55 -8.22
N ASP A 48 -10.14 -13.57 -7.37
CA ASP A 48 -9.06 -14.10 -6.52
C ASP A 48 -8.36 -13.05 -5.63
N SER A 49 -9.06 -11.94 -5.31
CA SER A 49 -8.53 -10.85 -4.47
C SER A 49 -8.77 -11.06 -2.98
N GLN A 50 -9.25 -12.25 -2.57
CA GLN A 50 -9.50 -12.53 -1.16
C GLN A 50 -8.22 -12.43 -0.32
N GLY A 51 -8.29 -11.71 0.80
CA GLY A 51 -7.15 -11.43 1.66
C GLY A 51 -6.19 -10.36 1.11
N LEU A 52 -6.58 -9.63 0.06
CA LEU A 52 -5.80 -8.53 -0.51
C LEU A 52 -6.46 -7.18 -0.23
N PHE A 53 -5.64 -6.15 -0.08
CA PHE A 53 -6.08 -4.78 0.14
C PHE A 53 -5.09 -3.77 -0.45
N SER A 54 -5.34 -2.46 -0.25
CA SER A 54 -4.48 -1.37 -0.70
C SER A 54 -4.17 -1.43 -2.20
N PRO A 55 -5.20 -1.41 -3.09
CA PRO A 55 -4.96 -1.49 -4.51
C PRO A 55 -4.29 -0.21 -5.05
N ARG A 56 -3.34 -0.38 -5.98
CA ARG A 56 -2.70 0.72 -6.72
C ARG A 56 -2.77 0.43 -8.20
N TRP A 57 -3.50 1.25 -8.94
CA TRP A 57 -3.59 1.12 -10.40
C TRP A 57 -2.29 1.58 -11.05
N SER A 58 -1.80 0.82 -12.03
CA SER A 58 -0.64 1.24 -12.81
C SER A 58 -0.97 2.41 -13.73
N PRO A 59 -0.02 3.32 -14.03
CA PRO A 59 -0.24 4.46 -14.90
C PRO A 59 -0.72 4.12 -16.32
N ASP A 60 -0.38 2.94 -16.85
CA ASP A 60 -0.85 2.46 -18.15
C ASP A 60 -2.23 1.78 -18.08
N GLY A 61 -2.78 1.58 -16.90
CA GLY A 61 -4.09 0.94 -16.69
C GLY A 61 -4.11 -0.58 -16.85
N ARG A 62 -2.97 -1.20 -17.11
CA ARG A 62 -2.88 -2.64 -17.33
C ARG A 62 -2.90 -3.45 -16.02
N TYR A 63 -2.30 -2.92 -14.96
CA TYR A 63 -2.09 -3.66 -13.73
C TYR A 63 -2.74 -3.00 -12.52
N ILE A 64 -3.01 -3.81 -11.50
CA ILE A 64 -3.31 -3.36 -10.15
C ILE A 64 -2.34 -4.06 -9.20
N ALA A 65 -1.49 -3.30 -8.50
CA ALA A 65 -0.69 -3.82 -7.39
C ALA A 65 -1.54 -3.85 -6.13
N ALA A 66 -1.28 -4.82 -5.25
CA ALA A 66 -1.93 -4.94 -3.95
C ALA A 66 -1.05 -5.68 -2.96
N ILE A 67 -1.30 -5.49 -1.68
CA ILE A 67 -0.63 -6.23 -0.61
C ILE A 67 -1.60 -7.19 0.08
N SER A 68 -1.06 -8.28 0.64
CA SER A 68 -1.85 -9.17 1.47
C SER A 68 -2.15 -8.53 2.83
N PHE A 69 -3.30 -8.86 3.41
CA PHE A 69 -3.78 -8.25 4.65
C PHE A 69 -2.84 -8.45 5.85
N ASP A 70 -2.06 -9.52 5.83
CA ASP A 70 -1.00 -9.78 6.80
C ASP A 70 0.30 -8.99 6.53
N SER A 71 0.30 -8.14 5.50
CA SER A 71 1.48 -7.36 5.06
C SER A 71 2.71 -8.23 4.78
N ARG A 72 2.52 -9.41 4.20
CA ARG A 72 3.62 -10.33 3.88
C ARG A 72 3.91 -10.44 2.40
N ARG A 73 2.95 -10.09 1.54
CA ARG A 73 3.06 -10.30 0.09
C ARG A 73 2.70 -9.05 -0.68
N LEU A 74 3.46 -8.79 -1.74
CA LEU A 74 3.13 -7.85 -2.80
C LEU A 74 2.72 -8.64 -4.04
N LEU A 75 1.55 -8.38 -4.57
CA LEU A 75 1.01 -9.05 -5.74
C LEU A 75 0.63 -8.02 -6.81
N VAL A 76 0.60 -8.46 -8.05
CA VAL A 76 0.12 -7.67 -9.19
C VAL A 76 -0.91 -8.48 -9.96
N PHE A 77 -2.06 -7.86 -10.22
CA PHE A 77 -3.11 -8.37 -11.10
C PHE A 77 -2.91 -7.83 -12.50
N ASP A 78 -2.86 -8.71 -13.50
CA ASP A 78 -2.88 -8.32 -14.92
C ASP A 78 -4.34 -8.30 -15.42
N MET A 79 -4.82 -7.12 -15.79
CA MET A 79 -6.18 -6.91 -16.28
C MET A 79 -6.46 -7.60 -17.62
N ALA A 80 -5.41 -7.90 -18.41
CA ALA A 80 -5.55 -8.59 -19.69
C ALA A 80 -5.72 -10.10 -19.50
N ASP A 81 -4.96 -10.67 -18.55
CA ASP A 81 -4.93 -12.11 -18.31
C ASP A 81 -5.85 -12.55 -17.16
N ASN A 82 -6.42 -11.59 -16.41
CA ASN A 82 -7.22 -11.82 -15.21
C ASN A 82 -6.51 -12.72 -14.18
N ARG A 83 -5.24 -12.46 -13.91
CA ARG A 83 -4.42 -13.29 -13.02
C ARG A 83 -3.57 -12.47 -12.08
N TRP A 84 -3.47 -12.96 -10.84
CA TRP A 84 -2.51 -12.48 -9.85
C TRP A 84 -1.14 -13.11 -10.04
N THR A 85 -0.11 -12.33 -9.84
CA THR A 85 1.29 -12.76 -9.79
C THR A 85 1.92 -12.19 -8.54
N GLU A 86 2.49 -13.04 -7.69
CA GLU A 86 3.27 -12.60 -6.53
C GLU A 86 4.62 -12.06 -7.01
N LEU A 87 4.92 -10.83 -6.60
CA LEU A 87 6.21 -10.17 -6.90
C LEU A 87 7.18 -10.28 -5.75
N ALA A 88 6.72 -10.12 -4.51
CA ALA A 88 7.57 -10.20 -3.32
C ALA A 88 6.83 -10.90 -2.18
N HIS A 89 7.61 -11.58 -1.34
CA HIS A 89 7.14 -12.29 -0.14
C HIS A 89 8.17 -12.11 0.99
N SER A 90 7.67 -12.07 2.21
CA SER A 90 8.49 -12.14 3.40
C SER A 90 7.78 -12.92 4.50
N ASP A 91 8.49 -13.84 5.14
CA ASP A 91 7.97 -14.58 6.30
C ASP A 91 8.09 -13.78 7.60
N THR A 92 8.99 -12.81 7.65
CA THR A 92 9.37 -12.11 8.90
C THR A 92 9.15 -10.61 8.85
N GLU A 93 9.31 -9.97 7.69
CA GLU A 93 9.26 -8.53 7.53
C GLU A 93 7.94 -8.05 6.95
N ASN A 94 7.56 -6.83 7.24
CA ASN A 94 6.39 -6.23 6.62
C ASN A 94 6.70 -5.78 5.18
N VAL A 95 5.73 -6.03 4.30
CA VAL A 95 5.69 -5.58 2.91
C VAL A 95 4.53 -4.61 2.77
N GLY A 96 4.78 -3.42 2.22
CA GLY A 96 3.73 -2.40 2.09
C GLY A 96 4.18 -1.14 1.37
N TYR A 97 3.33 -0.11 1.42
CA TYR A 97 3.58 1.21 0.83
C TYR A 97 3.95 1.15 -0.66
N GLU A 98 3.24 0.30 -1.39
CA GLU A 98 3.48 0.07 -2.81
C GLU A 98 3.10 1.28 -3.67
N SER A 99 3.92 1.55 -4.67
CA SER A 99 3.73 2.62 -5.65
C SER A 99 4.31 2.23 -7.00
N TRP A 100 3.64 2.61 -8.08
CA TRP A 100 4.09 2.34 -9.44
C TRP A 100 5.14 3.34 -9.91
N SER A 101 6.10 2.86 -10.70
CA SER A 101 6.92 3.73 -11.54
C SER A 101 6.05 4.35 -12.65
N ALA A 102 6.41 5.56 -13.10
CA ALA A 102 5.66 6.28 -14.13
C ALA A 102 5.53 5.51 -15.46
N ASP A 103 6.47 4.62 -15.75
CA ASP A 103 6.49 3.77 -16.94
C ASP A 103 5.73 2.43 -16.76
N SER A 104 5.10 2.22 -15.62
CA SER A 104 4.35 0.99 -15.26
C SER A 104 5.17 -0.30 -15.27
N ARG A 105 6.51 -0.22 -15.28
CA ARG A 105 7.38 -1.41 -15.36
C ARG A 105 7.82 -1.94 -14.03
N SER A 106 7.72 -1.12 -12.97
CA SER A 106 8.21 -1.48 -11.65
C SER A 106 7.24 -1.03 -10.56
N VAL A 107 7.29 -1.75 -9.44
CA VAL A 107 6.62 -1.37 -8.20
C VAL A 107 7.69 -1.09 -7.16
N SER A 108 7.64 0.10 -6.57
CA SER A 108 8.42 0.44 -5.38
C SER A 108 7.63 0.06 -4.14
N TYR A 109 8.30 -0.45 -3.10
CA TYR A 109 7.63 -0.93 -1.89
C TYR A 109 8.59 -0.94 -0.70
N GLN A 110 8.04 -0.97 0.50
CA GLN A 110 8.81 -1.23 1.73
C GLN A 110 8.91 -2.74 1.97
N HIS A 111 10.07 -3.20 2.41
CA HIS A 111 10.33 -4.55 2.90
C HIS A 111 11.14 -4.47 4.20
N GLY A 112 10.47 -4.56 5.33
CA GLY A 112 11.08 -4.29 6.62
C GLY A 112 11.68 -2.88 6.69
N ALA A 113 12.97 -2.79 6.95
CA ALA A 113 13.71 -1.52 6.99
C ALA A 113 14.29 -1.10 5.62
N GLU A 114 13.93 -1.76 4.54
CA GLU A 114 14.43 -1.46 3.20
C GLU A 114 13.31 -0.91 2.31
N MET A 115 13.64 0.14 1.58
CA MET A 115 12.84 0.65 0.47
C MET A 115 13.35 0.00 -0.80
N ARG A 116 12.50 -0.77 -1.46
CA ARG A 116 12.87 -1.61 -2.60
C ARG A 116 12.08 -1.23 -3.85
N ARG A 117 12.61 -1.61 -5.00
CA ARG A 117 11.93 -1.56 -6.30
C ARG A 117 12.01 -2.93 -6.95
N ILE A 118 10.89 -3.42 -7.49
CA ILE A 118 10.83 -4.69 -8.20
C ILE A 118 10.23 -4.50 -9.60
N ARG A 119 10.85 -5.08 -10.62
CA ARG A 119 10.33 -5.08 -11.98
C ARG A 119 9.28 -6.16 -12.17
N VAL A 120 8.16 -5.80 -12.81
CA VAL A 120 7.05 -6.75 -13.02
C VAL A 120 7.44 -7.87 -13.98
N GLY A 121 8.19 -7.56 -15.04
CA GLY A 121 8.49 -8.52 -16.11
C GLY A 121 9.44 -9.66 -15.71
N ASP A 122 10.56 -9.35 -15.06
CA ASP A 122 11.60 -10.32 -14.69
C ASP A 122 11.75 -10.52 -13.18
N ARG A 123 10.96 -9.82 -12.38
CA ARG A 123 10.95 -9.85 -10.90
C ARG A 123 12.29 -9.52 -10.25
N ARG A 124 13.16 -8.81 -10.95
CA ARG A 124 14.40 -8.33 -10.36
C ARG A 124 14.11 -7.22 -9.37
N SER A 125 14.55 -7.42 -8.13
CA SER A 125 14.42 -6.46 -7.03
C SER A 125 15.76 -5.84 -6.70
N GLU A 126 15.74 -4.54 -6.39
CA GLU A 126 16.89 -3.76 -5.93
C GLU A 126 16.51 -2.98 -4.66
N VAL A 127 17.49 -2.75 -3.80
CA VAL A 127 17.35 -1.86 -2.65
C VAL A 127 17.61 -0.43 -3.13
N VAL A 128 16.64 0.45 -2.92
CA VAL A 128 16.73 1.88 -3.28
C VAL A 128 17.31 2.67 -2.12
N ALA A 129 16.87 2.37 -0.88
CA ALA A 129 17.32 3.02 0.34
C ALA A 129 17.11 2.12 1.55
N SER A 130 17.80 2.42 2.66
CA SER A 130 17.54 1.85 3.98
C SER A 130 16.96 2.93 4.89
N ILE A 131 15.93 2.56 5.65
CA ILE A 131 15.29 3.42 6.67
C ILE A 131 15.57 2.92 8.09
N LYS A 132 16.51 1.97 8.24
CA LYS A 132 16.80 1.26 9.48
C LYS A 132 17.19 2.18 10.66
N ASP A 133 17.97 3.23 10.35
CA ASP A 133 18.54 4.11 11.38
C ASP A 133 17.81 5.46 11.43
N LEU A 134 16.60 5.54 10.84
CA LEU A 134 15.78 6.74 10.81
C LEU A 134 14.75 6.69 11.93
N ASP A 135 14.61 7.80 12.65
CA ASP A 135 13.53 8.00 13.61
C ASP A 135 12.28 8.44 12.87
N LEU A 136 11.44 7.46 12.53
CA LEU A 136 10.24 7.68 11.74
C LEU A 136 9.08 8.12 12.61
N ALA A 137 8.44 9.22 12.24
CA ALA A 137 7.23 9.64 12.89
C ALA A 137 6.12 8.60 12.69
N SER A 138 5.46 8.23 13.78
CA SER A 138 4.34 7.30 13.80
C SER A 138 3.05 7.99 14.23
N GLY A 139 1.97 7.69 13.53
CA GLY A 139 0.62 8.14 13.87
C GLY A 139 -0.32 6.96 14.12
N PRO A 140 -1.62 7.23 14.36
CA PRO A 140 -2.64 6.18 14.58
C PRO A 140 -2.76 5.18 13.45
N LEU A 141 -2.32 5.53 12.24
CA LEU A 141 -2.36 4.69 11.04
C LEU A 141 -0.97 4.11 10.68
N GLY A 142 0.00 4.19 11.58
CA GLY A 142 1.36 3.71 11.35
C GLY A 142 2.33 4.82 10.92
N GLN A 143 3.42 4.42 10.30
CA GLN A 143 4.46 5.32 9.78
C GLN A 143 3.98 5.98 8.49
N TRP A 144 4.45 7.19 8.24
CA TRP A 144 4.16 7.90 6.99
C TRP A 144 5.30 7.69 5.99
N ILE A 145 5.04 6.86 4.99
CA ILE A 145 5.98 6.50 3.94
C ILE A 145 5.31 6.71 2.59
N GLY A 146 6.02 7.26 1.65
CA GLY A 146 5.54 7.48 0.28
C GLY A 146 6.69 7.46 -0.73
N TRP A 147 6.37 7.82 -1.97
CA TRP A 147 7.31 7.84 -3.07
C TRP A 147 7.12 9.10 -3.90
N THR A 148 8.23 9.70 -4.33
CA THR A 148 8.20 10.80 -5.30
C THR A 148 7.82 10.29 -6.69
N PRO A 149 7.34 11.17 -7.60
CA PRO A 149 7.02 10.75 -8.97
C PRO A 149 8.19 10.14 -9.75
N ASP A 150 9.43 10.50 -9.41
CA ASP A 150 10.66 9.96 -9.97
C ASP A 150 11.20 8.73 -9.22
N GLY A 151 10.43 8.24 -8.22
CA GLY A 151 10.65 6.95 -7.56
C GLY A 151 11.63 6.97 -6.40
N TRP A 152 11.89 8.14 -5.78
CA TRP A 152 12.63 8.22 -4.53
C TRP A 152 11.70 8.03 -3.32
N PRO A 153 12.15 7.34 -2.27
CA PRO A 153 11.36 7.21 -1.06
C PRO A 153 11.24 8.54 -0.32
N MET A 154 10.07 8.79 0.24
CA MET A 154 9.78 9.88 1.16
C MET A 154 9.35 9.30 2.49
N VAL A 155 9.88 9.84 3.57
CA VAL A 155 9.54 9.42 4.93
C VAL A 155 9.33 10.65 5.80
N LEU A 156 8.43 10.55 6.76
CA LEU A 156 8.27 11.56 7.79
C LEU A 156 9.17 11.20 8.97
N LEU A 157 10.09 12.10 9.32
CA LEU A 157 10.98 11.93 10.47
C LEU A 157 10.39 12.61 11.70
N ASP A 158 10.55 12.00 12.85
CA ASP A 158 10.34 12.67 14.15
C ASP A 158 11.61 13.47 14.49
N ALA A 159 11.54 14.78 14.29
CA ALA A 159 12.60 15.71 14.62
C ALA A 159 12.28 16.53 15.89
N GLY A 160 11.23 16.11 16.63
CA GLY A 160 10.78 16.80 17.83
C GLY A 160 11.69 16.54 19.05
N THR A 161 11.73 17.50 19.94
CA THR A 161 12.22 17.29 21.31
C THR A 161 11.02 16.90 22.17
N HIS A 162 11.13 15.79 22.91
CA HIS A 162 10.10 15.34 23.84
C HIS A 162 10.42 15.88 25.24
N ASP A 163 9.80 17.01 25.60
CA ASP A 163 9.91 17.56 26.94
C ASP A 163 8.66 17.21 27.77
N ILE A 164 8.87 16.81 29.01
CA ILE A 164 7.77 16.55 29.96
C ILE A 164 7.58 17.82 30.79
N TYR A 165 6.39 18.40 30.68
CA TYR A 165 5.99 19.54 31.52
C TYR A 165 5.04 19.07 32.61
N ALA A 166 5.35 19.38 33.87
CA ALA A 166 4.43 19.26 34.99
C ALA A 166 3.69 20.62 35.16
N LEU A 167 2.38 20.58 35.15
CA LEU A 167 1.54 21.73 35.51
C LEU A 167 1.06 21.53 36.93
N ASP A 168 1.44 22.45 37.84
CA ASP A 168 0.82 22.55 39.16
C ASP A 168 -0.55 23.27 38.96
N TRP A 169 -1.61 22.56 39.23
CA TRP A 169 -2.96 23.09 39.19
C TRP A 169 -3.43 23.44 40.58
N ASP A 170 -3.41 24.73 40.93
CA ASP A 170 -4.10 25.24 42.13
C ASP A 170 -5.61 25.33 41.85
N ALA A 171 -6.35 24.33 42.29
CA ALA A 171 -7.80 24.40 42.33
C ALA A 171 -8.19 25.33 43.48
N ARG A 172 -8.71 26.53 43.16
CA ARG A 172 -9.36 27.44 44.13
C ARG A 172 -10.85 27.09 44.21
#